data_9a5c6d25ec8557a9b9e9bbc2ebe3bc86
#
_entry.id   9a5c6d25ec8557a9b9e9bbc2ebe3bc86
#
_cell.length_a   1.000
_cell.length_b   1.000
_cell.length_c   1.000
_cell.angle_alpha   90.00
_cell.angle_beta   90.00
_cell.angle_gamma   90.00
#
_symmetry.space_group_name_H-M   'P 1'
#
loop_
_entity.id
_entity.type
_entity.pdbx_description
1 polymer ?
#
loop_
_entity_poly.entity_id
_entity_poly.type
_entity_poly.pdbx_seq_one_letter_code
_entity_poly.pdbx_strand_id
1 'polypeptide(L)'
;MKKLVLLFALVVCFSAKLKAQQTINFIDFKKHIGKTATLCDTVYSVKVFNDTLTLINMGGNFPNQKFTVAIKGNKVSLDWANLKKKHLCVTGVLELYKNTLQIVASEPAQIVVGK
;
A
#
# COMPACT_ATOMS: atom_id res chain seq x y z
N MET A 1 4.13 45.07 -0.63
CA MET A 1 5.26 44.13 -0.67
C MET A 1 5.24 43.11 0.46
N LYS A 2 5.06 43.55 1.70
CA LYS A 2 5.01 42.61 2.83
C LYS A 2 3.86 41.61 2.75
N LYS A 3 2.74 42.00 2.19
CA LYS A 3 1.58 41.10 2.03
C LYS A 3 1.82 40.00 1.00
N LEU A 4 2.62 40.28 -0.03
CA LEU A 4 2.96 39.30 -1.03
C LEU A 4 3.87 38.19 -0.48
N VAL A 5 4.79 38.59 0.41
CA VAL A 5 5.71 37.62 1.03
C VAL A 5 4.95 36.68 1.95
N LEU A 6 3.96 37.20 2.70
CA LEU A 6 3.13 36.39 3.57
C LEU A 6 2.28 35.38 2.81
N LEU A 7 1.72 35.77 1.67
CA LEU A 7 0.95 34.88 0.82
C LEU A 7 1.82 33.76 0.27
N PHE A 8 3.04 34.10 -0.11
CA PHE A 8 3.98 33.12 -0.63
C PHE A 8 4.36 32.07 0.42
N ALA A 9 4.57 32.52 1.66
CA ALA A 9 4.88 31.61 2.76
C ALA A 9 3.73 30.63 3.04
N LEU A 10 2.49 31.08 2.95
CA LEU A 10 1.31 30.23 3.14
C LEU A 10 1.22 29.12 2.08
N VAL A 11 1.53 29.45 0.83
CA VAL A 11 1.51 28.47 -0.26
C VAL A 11 2.58 27.40 -0.04
N VAL A 12 3.76 27.77 0.42
CA VAL A 12 4.83 26.82 0.69
C VAL A 12 4.45 25.87 1.81
N CYS A 13 3.82 26.36 2.88
CA CYS A 13 3.36 25.52 3.98
C CYS A 13 2.30 24.50 3.53
N PHE A 14 1.39 24.91 2.66
CA PHE A 14 0.37 24.03 2.13
C PHE A 14 0.98 22.91 1.28
N SER A 15 1.97 23.21 0.45
CA SER A 15 2.66 22.21 -0.35
C SER A 15 3.40 21.18 0.48
N ALA A 16 3.93 21.57 1.63
CA ALA A 16 4.65 20.67 2.52
C ALA A 16 3.74 19.57 3.08
N LYS A 17 2.46 19.86 3.31
CA LYS A 17 1.51 18.86 3.82
C LYS A 17 1.25 17.73 2.83
N LEU A 18 1.30 18.01 1.54
CA LEU A 18 1.05 16.99 0.53
C LEU A 18 2.16 15.94 0.48
N LYS A 19 3.35 16.27 0.90
CA LYS A 19 4.49 15.34 0.90
C LYS A 19 4.42 14.29 1.99
N ALA A 20 3.56 14.47 2.99
CA ALA A 20 3.44 13.53 4.09
C ALA A 20 2.80 12.19 3.72
N GLN A 21 2.27 12.05 2.50
CA GLN A 21 1.57 10.86 2.04
C GLN A 21 2.37 10.05 1.01
N GLN A 22 3.69 10.07 1.10
CA GLN A 22 4.52 9.31 0.17
C GLN A 22 4.62 7.86 0.56
N THR A 23 4.84 7.00 -0.45
CA THR A 23 5.07 5.57 -0.22
C THR A 23 6.42 5.34 0.45
N ILE A 24 6.49 4.26 1.22
CA ILE A 24 7.70 3.89 1.95
C ILE A 24 8.61 3.06 1.05
N ASN A 25 9.92 3.33 1.12
CA ASN A 25 10.92 2.52 0.46
C ASN A 25 11.08 1.18 1.17
N PHE A 26 11.22 0.09 0.41
CA PHE A 26 11.37 -1.25 0.98
C PHE A 26 12.59 -1.41 1.88
N ILE A 27 13.64 -0.66 1.63
CA ILE A 27 14.85 -0.72 2.46
C ILE A 27 14.55 -0.29 3.89
N ASP A 28 13.58 0.61 4.07
CA ASP A 28 13.24 1.20 5.37
C ASP A 28 12.00 0.56 6.01
N PHE A 29 11.44 -0.49 5.44
CA PHE A 29 10.16 -1.00 5.93
C PHE A 29 10.22 -1.46 7.38
N LYS A 30 11.37 -1.96 7.85
CA LYS A 30 11.51 -2.42 9.24
C LYS A 30 11.30 -1.32 10.25
N LYS A 31 11.61 -0.07 9.88
CA LYS A 31 11.40 1.09 10.75
C LYS A 31 9.93 1.47 10.86
N HIS A 32 9.09 0.96 9.96
CA HIS A 32 7.68 1.33 9.87
C HIS A 32 6.73 0.21 10.25
N ILE A 33 7.26 -0.90 10.75
CA ILE A 33 6.41 -2.01 11.23
C ILE A 33 5.49 -1.50 12.35
N GLY A 34 4.21 -1.85 12.25
CA GLY A 34 3.18 -1.38 13.18
C GLY A 34 2.56 -0.05 12.78
N LYS A 35 3.08 0.62 11.77
CA LYS A 35 2.57 1.91 11.30
C LYS A 35 1.78 1.72 10.02
N THR A 36 0.90 2.70 9.74
CA THR A 36 0.14 2.73 8.49
C THR A 36 1.00 3.32 7.37
N ALA A 37 0.99 2.66 6.22
CA ALA A 37 1.74 3.10 5.06
C ALA A 37 1.01 2.71 3.77
N THR A 38 1.42 3.31 2.66
CA THR A 38 0.93 2.95 1.34
C THR A 38 2.06 2.30 0.55
N LEU A 39 1.81 1.10 0.05
CA LEU A 39 2.76 0.37 -0.78
C LEU A 39 2.14 0.10 -2.14
N CYS A 40 2.90 0.32 -3.19
CA CYS A 40 2.47 0.11 -4.56
C CYS A 40 3.44 -0.80 -5.29
N ASP A 41 2.93 -1.76 -6.05
CA ASP A 41 3.75 -2.58 -6.93
C ASP A 41 2.84 -3.35 -7.89
N THR A 42 3.45 -4.22 -8.70
CA THR A 42 2.76 -5.08 -9.63
C THR A 42 2.33 -6.38 -8.95
N VAL A 43 1.12 -6.82 -9.21
CA VAL A 43 0.59 -8.09 -8.71
C VAL A 43 1.24 -9.23 -9.49
N TYR A 44 1.88 -10.15 -8.78
CA TYR A 44 2.49 -11.34 -9.38
C TYR A 44 1.62 -12.58 -9.24
N SER A 45 0.99 -12.78 -8.09
CA SER A 45 0.11 -13.91 -7.88
C SER A 45 -0.94 -13.60 -6.84
N VAL A 46 -2.07 -14.31 -6.93
CA VAL A 46 -3.19 -14.17 -6.01
C VAL A 46 -3.57 -15.56 -5.54
N LYS A 47 -3.73 -15.72 -4.24
CA LYS A 47 -4.18 -16.98 -3.66
C LYS A 47 -5.37 -16.72 -2.75
N VAL A 48 -6.53 -17.20 -3.16
CA VAL A 48 -7.76 -17.11 -2.37
C VAL A 48 -7.86 -18.37 -1.52
N PHE A 49 -7.74 -18.21 -0.20
CA PHE A 49 -7.86 -19.35 0.71
C PHE A 49 -9.32 -19.66 1.05
N ASN A 50 -10.10 -18.60 1.29
CA ASN A 50 -11.52 -18.72 1.61
C ASN A 50 -12.16 -17.33 1.51
N ASP A 51 -13.41 -17.20 1.95
CA ASP A 51 -14.17 -15.96 1.87
C ASP A 51 -13.55 -14.82 2.69
N THR A 52 -12.72 -15.16 3.67
CA THR A 52 -12.19 -14.18 4.61
C THR A 52 -10.68 -13.99 4.55
N LEU A 53 -9.99 -14.66 3.61
CA LEU A 53 -8.55 -14.50 3.46
C LEU A 53 -8.11 -14.70 2.03
N THR A 54 -7.50 -13.66 1.48
CA THR A 54 -6.82 -13.71 0.17
C THR A 54 -5.44 -13.10 0.33
N LEU A 55 -4.43 -13.77 -0.21
CA LEU A 55 -3.06 -13.26 -0.21
C LEU A 55 -2.65 -12.87 -1.62
N ILE A 56 -2.05 -11.68 -1.74
CA ILE A 56 -1.57 -11.15 -3.02
C ILE A 56 -0.07 -10.95 -2.89
N ASN A 57 0.70 -11.61 -3.75
CA ASN A 57 2.14 -11.44 -3.78
C ASN A 57 2.52 -10.32 -4.74
N MET A 58 3.24 -9.33 -4.22
CA MET A 58 3.54 -8.09 -4.92
C MET A 58 5.02 -8.01 -5.25
N GLY A 59 5.33 -7.57 -6.46
CA GLY A 59 6.70 -7.31 -6.88
C GLY A 59 7.55 -8.54 -7.16
N GLY A 60 6.99 -9.73 -7.06
CA GLY A 60 7.68 -10.99 -7.32
C GLY A 60 6.82 -12.17 -6.91
N ASN A 61 7.22 -13.37 -7.32
CA ASN A 61 6.54 -14.60 -6.96
C ASN A 61 7.03 -15.10 -5.60
N PHE A 62 6.17 -15.80 -4.89
CA PHE A 62 6.55 -16.44 -3.63
C PHE A 62 7.70 -17.44 -3.89
N PRO A 63 8.75 -17.48 -3.06
CA PRO A 63 8.97 -16.71 -1.83
C PRO A 63 9.77 -15.41 -2.01
N ASN A 64 9.92 -14.92 -3.25
CA ASN A 64 10.74 -13.76 -3.58
C ASN A 64 9.94 -12.49 -3.76
N GLN A 65 8.69 -12.46 -3.33
CA GLN A 65 7.87 -11.25 -3.38
C GLN A 65 8.45 -10.15 -2.50
N LYS A 66 8.29 -8.91 -2.92
CA LYS A 66 8.73 -7.75 -2.13
C LYS A 66 7.87 -7.57 -0.89
N PHE A 67 6.57 -7.81 -1.02
CA PHE A 67 5.65 -7.82 0.10
C PHE A 67 4.39 -8.60 -0.28
N THR A 68 3.62 -8.96 0.74
CA THR A 68 2.35 -9.65 0.58
C THR A 68 1.24 -8.75 1.09
N VAL A 69 0.14 -8.68 0.33
CA VAL A 69 -1.09 -8.04 0.79
C VAL A 69 -2.00 -9.13 1.34
N ALA A 70 -2.38 -8.99 2.61
CA ALA A 70 -3.33 -9.89 3.23
C ALA A 70 -4.70 -9.21 3.26
N ILE A 71 -5.63 -9.68 2.44
CA ILE A 71 -6.99 -9.21 2.43
C ILE A 71 -7.78 -10.04 3.44
N LYS A 72 -8.19 -9.41 4.53
CA LYS A 72 -8.93 -10.08 5.60
C LYS A 72 -10.40 -9.65 5.58
N GLY A 73 -11.29 -10.60 5.83
CA GLY A 73 -12.72 -10.34 5.80
C GLY A 73 -13.28 -10.48 4.39
N ASN A 74 -14.53 -10.07 4.22
CA ASN A 74 -15.27 -10.27 2.96
C ASN A 74 -15.75 -8.95 2.33
N LYS A 75 -15.27 -7.80 2.82
CA LYS A 75 -15.70 -6.50 2.30
C LYS A 75 -15.00 -6.11 1.02
N VAL A 76 -13.77 -6.58 0.81
CA VAL A 76 -13.00 -6.28 -0.39
C VAL A 76 -13.31 -7.32 -1.44
N SER A 77 -13.85 -6.86 -2.58
CA SER A 77 -14.16 -7.73 -3.71
C SER A 77 -13.48 -7.16 -4.94
N LEU A 78 -12.49 -7.88 -5.45
CA LEU A 78 -11.75 -7.52 -6.65
C LEU A 78 -11.89 -8.66 -7.67
N ASP A 79 -11.55 -8.35 -8.91
CA ASP A 79 -11.52 -9.36 -9.96
C ASP A 79 -10.25 -10.20 -9.80
N TRP A 80 -10.30 -11.17 -8.88
CA TRP A 80 -9.14 -11.99 -8.53
C TRP A 80 -8.53 -12.69 -9.73
N ALA A 81 -9.36 -13.13 -10.65
CA ALA A 81 -8.91 -13.89 -11.82
C ALA A 81 -8.08 -13.04 -12.78
N ASN A 82 -8.30 -11.73 -12.82
CA ASN A 82 -7.64 -10.82 -13.74
C ASN A 82 -6.71 -9.81 -13.05
N LEU A 83 -6.42 -10.03 -11.78
CA LEU A 83 -5.62 -9.09 -11.00
C LEU A 83 -4.13 -9.20 -11.30
N LYS A 84 -3.66 -10.37 -11.70
CA LYS A 84 -2.25 -10.60 -12.00
C LYS A 84 -1.76 -9.64 -13.07
N LYS A 85 -0.56 -9.09 -12.87
CA LYS A 85 0.11 -8.11 -13.72
C LYS A 85 -0.42 -6.68 -13.60
N LYS A 86 -1.48 -6.46 -12.85
CA LYS A 86 -1.96 -5.11 -12.62
C LYS A 86 -1.16 -4.41 -11.54
N HIS A 87 -1.16 -3.09 -11.59
CA HIS A 87 -0.54 -2.26 -10.56
C HIS A 87 -1.54 -2.04 -9.43
N LEU A 88 -1.07 -2.22 -8.20
CA LEU A 88 -1.93 -2.12 -7.03
C LEU A 88 -1.25 -1.26 -5.98
N CYS A 89 -2.00 -0.33 -5.40
CA CYS A 89 -1.56 0.44 -4.25
C CYS A 89 -2.44 0.07 -3.05
N VAL A 90 -1.82 -0.26 -1.94
CA VAL A 90 -2.52 -0.67 -0.73
C VAL A 90 -2.06 0.18 0.44
N THR A 91 -3.02 0.70 1.19
CA THR A 91 -2.78 1.45 2.42
C THR A 91 -3.23 0.62 3.60
N GLY A 92 -2.34 0.41 4.56
CA GLY A 92 -2.66 -0.37 5.74
C GLY A 92 -1.52 -0.42 6.72
N VAL A 93 -1.69 -1.20 7.78
CA VAL A 93 -0.66 -1.38 8.79
C VAL A 93 0.37 -2.39 8.28
N LEU A 94 1.65 -2.03 8.42
CA LEU A 94 2.75 -2.91 8.05
C LEU A 94 3.05 -3.87 9.18
N GLU A 95 3.28 -5.13 8.84
CA GLU A 95 3.66 -6.14 9.80
C GLU A 95 4.67 -7.11 9.18
N LEU A 96 5.38 -7.85 10.03
CA LEU A 96 6.23 -8.95 9.60
C LEU A 96 5.50 -10.27 9.85
N TYR A 97 5.40 -11.07 8.81
CA TYR A 97 4.86 -12.42 8.92
C TYR A 97 5.88 -13.39 8.34
N LYS A 98 6.45 -14.24 9.19
CA LYS A 98 7.50 -15.19 8.79
C LYS A 98 8.64 -14.50 8.03
N ASN A 99 9.11 -13.37 8.57
CA ASN A 99 10.18 -12.53 7.99
C ASN A 99 9.84 -11.88 6.66
N THR A 100 8.59 -11.90 6.23
CA THR A 100 8.14 -11.25 5.02
C THR A 100 7.30 -10.03 5.37
N LEU A 101 7.55 -8.92 4.67
CA LEU A 101 6.73 -7.72 4.83
C LEU A 101 5.32 -8.00 4.37
N GLN A 102 4.35 -7.70 5.23
CA GLN A 102 2.94 -7.88 4.94
C GLN A 102 2.18 -6.60 5.25
N ILE A 103 1.23 -6.26 4.39
CA ILE A 103 0.32 -5.16 4.62
C ILE A 103 -1.10 -5.72 4.66
N VAL A 104 -1.88 -5.30 5.65
CA VAL A 104 -3.22 -5.84 5.88
C VAL A 104 -4.26 -4.86 5.37
N ALA A 105 -5.22 -5.37 4.61
CA ALA A 105 -6.35 -4.59 4.13
C ALA A 105 -7.65 -5.35 4.38
N SER A 106 -8.66 -4.64 4.84
CA SER A 106 -9.99 -5.22 5.11
C SER A 106 -11.12 -4.37 4.54
N GLU A 107 -10.81 -3.15 4.06
CA GLU A 107 -11.80 -2.22 3.54
C GLU A 107 -11.47 -1.86 2.10
N PRO A 108 -12.49 -1.67 1.23
CA PRO A 108 -12.24 -1.33 -0.17
C PRO A 108 -11.44 -0.03 -0.35
N ALA A 109 -11.61 0.94 0.54
CA ALA A 109 -10.92 2.22 0.44
C ALA A 109 -9.40 2.09 0.60
N GLN A 110 -8.91 0.98 1.14
CA GLN A 110 -7.49 0.75 1.32
C GLN A 110 -6.78 0.35 0.03
N ILE A 111 -7.52 0.05 -1.03
CA ILE A 111 -6.95 -0.54 -2.23
C ILE A 111 -7.31 0.29 -3.45
N VAL A 112 -6.29 0.61 -4.26
CA VAL A 112 -6.45 1.28 -5.54
C VAL A 112 -5.83 0.41 -6.61
N VAL A 113 -6.64 -0.01 -7.57
CA VAL A 113 -6.18 -0.83 -8.70
C VAL A 113 -5.84 0.08 -9.86
N GLY A 114 -4.61 -0.01 -10.32
CA GLY A 114 -4.16 0.70 -11.51
C GLY A 114 -4.37 -0.12 -12.79
N LYS A 115 -3.98 0.47 -13.87
CA LYS A 115 -4.11 -0.19 -15.19
C LYS A 115 -2.95 -1.18 -15.46
#